data_c6a59edbe567a1dec83e5e4c0d541577
#
_entry.id   c6a59edbe567a1dec83e5e4c0d541577
#
_cell.length_a   1.000
_cell.length_b   1.000
_cell.length_c   1.000
_cell.angle_alpha   90.00
_cell.angle_beta   90.00
_cell.angle_gamma   90.00
#
_symmetry.space_group_name_H-M   'P 1'
#
loop_
_entity.id
_entity.type
_entity.pdbx_description
1 polymer ?
#
loop_
_entity_poly.entity_id
_entity_poly.type
_entity_poly.pdbx_seq_one_letter_code
_entity_poly.pdbx_strand_id
1 'polypeptide(L)'
;IKKATKITKKAIEKSFSEFKKGMTENMLASLMKSYITSKGLDYSFCTAQGDKNSSVPHHISDNTKIKKIVVVDVGATYKGYSSDISRTFLIDPTKEMKKVYSIVEEAQKRNIQTVKQGVSAKEVDKAGRDYILSNNYEFIHSTGHGVGLIDHGYPRIGPRSKENLKNGMVFTLEPGIYLPNKFGVRIEDVFVMKHGKAVRL
;
A
#
# COMPACT_ATOMS: atom_id res chain seq x y z
N ILE A 1 7.65 2.21 14.69
CA ILE A 1 7.26 1.79 13.34
C ILE A 1 7.13 0.27 13.28
N LYS A 2 8.19 -0.54 13.51
CA LYS A 2 8.17 -2.01 13.36
C LYS A 2 7.01 -2.71 14.09
N LYS A 3 6.65 -2.27 15.32
CA LYS A 3 5.50 -2.84 16.06
C LYS A 3 4.18 -2.44 15.39
N ALA A 4 4.02 -1.19 14.99
CA ALA A 4 2.84 -0.72 14.27
C ALA A 4 2.66 -1.53 12.97
N THR A 5 3.69 -1.60 12.12
CA THR A 5 3.70 -2.37 10.87
C THR A 5 3.29 -3.85 11.08
N LYS A 6 3.86 -4.51 12.11
CA LYS A 6 3.51 -5.91 12.42
C LYS A 6 2.03 -6.07 12.80
N ILE A 7 1.48 -5.14 13.57
CA ILE A 7 0.07 -5.19 13.99
C ILE A 7 -0.85 -4.90 12.79
N THR A 8 -0.50 -3.91 11.96
CA THR A 8 -1.25 -3.59 10.74
C THR A 8 -1.32 -4.79 9.80
N LYS A 9 -0.19 -5.46 9.53
CA LYS A 9 -0.17 -6.70 8.71
C LYS A 9 -1.10 -7.77 9.28
N LYS A 10 -1.02 -8.02 10.59
CA LYS A 10 -1.90 -9.00 11.27
C LYS A 10 -3.37 -8.59 11.23
N ALA A 11 -3.69 -7.29 11.33
CA ALA A 11 -5.05 -6.80 11.22
C ALA A 11 -5.63 -7.13 9.84
N ILE A 12 -4.87 -6.87 8.78
CA ILE A 12 -5.26 -7.18 7.40
C ILE A 12 -5.45 -8.70 7.22
N GLU A 13 -4.45 -9.50 7.61
CA GLU A 13 -4.49 -10.98 7.49
C GLU A 13 -5.70 -11.57 8.24
N LYS A 14 -5.89 -11.16 9.51
CA LYS A 14 -6.98 -11.65 10.35
C LYS A 14 -8.35 -11.27 9.80
N SER A 15 -8.53 -10.02 9.39
CA SER A 15 -9.80 -9.54 8.83
C SER A 15 -10.13 -10.25 7.53
N PHE A 16 -9.12 -10.57 6.73
CA PHE A 16 -9.32 -11.33 5.50
C PHE A 16 -9.64 -12.81 5.76
N SER A 17 -9.09 -13.41 6.82
CA SER A 17 -9.46 -14.78 7.23
C SER A 17 -10.92 -14.88 7.71
N GLU A 18 -11.51 -13.77 8.12
CA GLU A 18 -12.91 -13.65 8.53
C GLU A 18 -13.84 -13.15 7.41
N PHE A 19 -13.27 -12.81 6.25
CA PHE A 19 -14.04 -12.30 5.11
C PHE A 19 -15.07 -13.32 4.62
N LYS A 20 -16.30 -12.85 4.44
CA LYS A 20 -17.39 -13.65 3.90
C LYS A 20 -18.01 -12.95 2.69
N LYS A 21 -18.44 -13.73 1.70
CA LYS A 21 -19.17 -13.21 0.54
C LYS A 21 -20.37 -12.38 0.99
N GLY A 22 -20.47 -11.15 0.47
CA GLY A 22 -21.53 -10.21 0.83
C GLY A 22 -21.15 -9.20 1.91
N MET A 23 -19.98 -9.32 2.52
CA MET A 23 -19.47 -8.24 3.38
C MET A 23 -19.33 -6.93 2.61
N THR A 24 -19.61 -5.82 3.31
CA THR A 24 -19.41 -4.46 2.79
C THR A 24 -18.01 -3.97 3.11
N GLU A 25 -17.61 -2.90 2.44
CA GLU A 25 -16.36 -2.19 2.71
C GLU A 25 -16.27 -1.77 4.18
N ASN A 26 -17.33 -1.16 4.72
CA ASN A 26 -17.43 -0.76 6.12
C ASN A 26 -17.27 -1.93 7.09
N MET A 27 -17.84 -3.10 6.79
CA MET A 27 -17.67 -4.30 7.63
C MET A 27 -16.23 -4.75 7.66
N LEU A 28 -15.56 -4.83 6.51
CA LEU A 28 -14.16 -5.24 6.45
C LEU A 28 -13.23 -4.22 7.13
N ALA A 29 -13.43 -2.93 6.90
CA ALA A 29 -12.69 -1.86 7.57
C ALA A 29 -12.87 -1.93 9.10
N SER A 30 -14.08 -2.20 9.58
CA SER A 30 -14.38 -2.32 11.02
C SER A 30 -13.65 -3.50 11.68
N LEU A 31 -13.51 -4.63 11.00
CA LEU A 31 -12.72 -5.78 11.49
C LEU A 31 -11.25 -5.38 11.70
N MET A 32 -10.65 -4.69 10.73
CA MET A 32 -9.26 -4.23 10.83
C MET A 32 -9.08 -3.22 11.96
N LYS A 33 -9.97 -2.22 12.08
CA LYS A 33 -9.98 -1.24 13.16
C LYS A 33 -10.08 -1.91 14.53
N SER A 34 -11.04 -2.82 14.70
CA SER A 34 -11.24 -3.57 15.94
C SER A 34 -10.02 -4.38 16.33
N TYR A 35 -9.34 -5.01 15.36
CA TYR A 35 -8.13 -5.75 15.66
C TYR A 35 -7.00 -4.83 16.14
N ILE A 36 -6.75 -3.71 15.46
CA ILE A 36 -5.71 -2.73 15.82
C ILE A 36 -5.93 -2.21 17.24
N THR A 37 -7.16 -1.74 17.55
CA THR A 37 -7.50 -1.21 18.88
C THR A 37 -7.43 -2.28 19.96
N SER A 38 -7.80 -3.53 19.68
CA SER A 38 -7.65 -4.65 20.61
C SER A 38 -6.19 -4.95 21.00
N LYS A 39 -5.21 -4.47 20.23
CA LYS A 39 -3.77 -4.58 20.51
C LYS A 39 -3.19 -3.33 21.18
N GLY A 40 -4.04 -2.38 21.58
CA GLY A 40 -3.65 -1.14 22.24
C GLY A 40 -2.93 -0.14 21.33
N LEU A 41 -3.27 -0.14 20.05
CA LEU A 41 -2.80 0.83 19.07
C LEU A 41 -3.99 1.67 18.59
N ASP A 42 -3.69 2.90 18.17
CA ASP A 42 -4.62 3.73 17.42
C ASP A 42 -4.48 3.42 15.92
N TYR A 43 -5.55 3.62 15.15
CA TYR A 43 -5.47 3.61 13.70
C TYR A 43 -5.50 5.06 13.18
N SER A 44 -4.60 5.40 12.27
CA SER A 44 -4.56 6.72 11.61
C SER A 44 -5.64 6.78 10.53
N PHE A 45 -5.72 5.74 9.73
CA PHE A 45 -6.73 5.52 8.71
C PHE A 45 -6.94 4.01 8.53
N CYS A 46 -8.08 3.64 7.98
CA CYS A 46 -8.38 2.24 7.69
C CYS A 46 -9.55 2.18 6.71
N THR A 47 -9.25 1.85 5.47
CA THR A 47 -10.24 1.77 4.39
C THR A 47 -10.23 0.40 3.71
N ALA A 48 -11.39 0.02 3.20
CA ALA A 48 -11.56 -1.06 2.24
C ALA A 48 -12.31 -0.49 1.04
N GLN A 49 -11.86 -0.77 -0.17
CA GLN A 49 -12.31 -0.18 -1.42
C GLN A 49 -12.60 -1.32 -2.41
N GLY A 50 -13.88 -1.70 -2.53
CA GLY A 50 -14.29 -2.87 -3.31
C GLY A 50 -14.60 -2.54 -4.77
N ASP A 51 -14.29 -3.44 -5.66
CA ASP A 51 -14.67 -3.40 -7.07
C ASP A 51 -14.38 -2.02 -7.72
N LYS A 52 -15.39 -1.33 -8.26
CA LYS A 52 -15.23 0.00 -8.88
C LYS A 52 -14.70 1.07 -7.93
N ASN A 53 -15.00 0.96 -6.63
CA ASN A 53 -14.53 1.93 -5.63
C ASN A 53 -13.01 1.87 -5.47
N SER A 54 -12.38 0.71 -5.69
CA SER A 54 -10.92 0.58 -5.68
C SER A 54 -10.21 1.35 -6.80
N SER A 55 -10.95 1.79 -7.84
CA SER A 55 -10.39 2.67 -8.89
C SER A 55 -10.13 4.11 -8.41
N VAL A 56 -10.56 4.47 -7.22
CA VAL A 56 -10.33 5.78 -6.59
C VAL A 56 -9.35 5.60 -5.43
N PRO A 57 -8.09 6.08 -5.52
CA PRO A 57 -7.02 5.78 -4.56
C PRO A 57 -7.35 6.05 -3.08
N HIS A 58 -8.15 7.08 -2.81
CA HIS A 58 -8.53 7.50 -1.44
C HIS A 58 -10.05 7.40 -1.20
N HIS A 59 -10.71 6.43 -1.85
CA HIS A 59 -12.14 6.20 -1.58
C HIS A 59 -12.35 5.83 -0.10
N ILE A 60 -13.30 6.49 0.54
CA ILE A 60 -13.71 6.18 1.92
C ILE A 60 -14.70 5.02 1.86
N SER A 61 -14.46 3.98 2.67
CA SER A 61 -15.32 2.80 2.76
C SER A 61 -16.79 3.17 2.97
N ASP A 62 -17.65 2.54 2.23
CA ASP A 62 -19.09 2.68 2.34
C ASP A 62 -19.80 1.32 2.52
N ASN A 63 -21.12 1.26 2.30
CA ASN A 63 -21.89 0.02 2.41
C ASN A 63 -21.92 -0.80 1.10
N THR A 64 -21.07 -0.49 0.13
CA THR A 64 -20.91 -1.28 -1.09
C THR A 64 -20.43 -2.69 -0.74
N LYS A 65 -21.13 -3.71 -1.26
CA LYS A 65 -20.73 -5.12 -1.11
C LYS A 65 -19.53 -5.44 -1.98
N ILE A 66 -18.52 -6.03 -1.38
CA ILE A 66 -17.31 -6.49 -2.06
C ILE A 66 -17.61 -7.79 -2.81
N LYS A 67 -17.24 -7.87 -4.10
CA LYS A 67 -17.58 -9.01 -4.97
C LYS A 67 -16.34 -9.68 -5.59
N LYS A 68 -15.47 -8.92 -6.25
CA LYS A 68 -14.39 -9.46 -7.09
C LYS A 68 -13.00 -9.12 -6.62
N ILE A 69 -12.80 -7.89 -6.18
CA ILE A 69 -11.51 -7.33 -5.78
C ILE A 69 -11.71 -6.33 -4.66
N VAL A 70 -10.76 -6.21 -3.76
CA VAL A 70 -10.74 -5.14 -2.76
C VAL A 70 -9.30 -4.69 -2.50
N VAL A 71 -9.10 -3.38 -2.49
CA VAL A 71 -7.92 -2.73 -1.95
C VAL A 71 -8.22 -2.34 -0.51
N VAL A 72 -7.37 -2.75 0.42
CA VAL A 72 -7.39 -2.24 1.79
C VAL A 72 -6.17 -1.36 2.01
N ASP A 73 -6.37 -0.27 2.75
CA ASP A 73 -5.33 0.72 3.06
C ASP A 73 -5.41 1.06 4.55
N VAL A 74 -4.34 0.75 5.29
CA VAL A 74 -4.39 0.69 6.75
C VAL A 74 -3.15 1.26 7.38
N GLY A 75 -3.34 2.31 8.19
CA GLY A 75 -2.34 2.91 9.05
C GLY A 75 -2.65 2.66 10.53
N ALA A 76 -1.66 2.23 11.30
CA ALA A 76 -1.73 2.13 12.75
C ALA A 76 -0.61 2.91 13.43
N THR A 77 -0.89 3.46 14.61
CA THR A 77 0.06 4.26 15.38
C THR A 77 0.38 3.60 16.71
N TYR A 78 1.67 3.48 16.99
CA TYR A 78 2.19 3.00 18.26
C TYR A 78 3.19 3.99 18.86
N LYS A 79 2.87 4.58 20.01
CA LYS A 79 3.69 5.60 20.70
C LYS A 79 4.09 6.76 19.75
N GLY A 80 3.15 7.24 18.96
CA GLY A 80 3.34 8.33 18.01
C GLY A 80 3.99 7.93 16.66
N TYR A 81 4.42 6.67 16.49
CA TYR A 81 5.00 6.21 15.22
C TYR A 81 3.98 5.43 14.38
N SER A 82 3.81 5.85 13.15
CA SER A 82 2.85 5.28 12.21
C SER A 82 3.42 4.11 11.40
N SER A 83 2.51 3.32 10.88
CA SER A 83 2.71 2.36 9.78
C SER A 83 1.73 2.66 8.66
N ASP A 84 2.04 2.19 7.47
CA ASP A 84 1.21 2.38 6.28
C ASP A 84 1.31 1.14 5.38
N ILE A 85 0.20 0.47 5.14
CA ILE A 85 0.18 -0.78 4.35
C ILE A 85 -1.09 -0.88 3.54
N SER A 86 -0.92 -1.03 2.24
CA SER A 86 -2.02 -1.40 1.35
C SER A 86 -1.87 -2.83 0.84
N ARG A 87 -2.99 -3.51 0.70
CA ARG A 87 -3.09 -4.83 0.06
C ARG A 87 -4.27 -4.89 -0.88
N THR A 88 -4.07 -5.56 -1.99
CA THR A 88 -5.15 -5.92 -2.90
C THR A 88 -5.44 -7.40 -2.78
N PHE A 89 -6.71 -7.74 -2.56
CA PHE A 89 -7.18 -9.11 -2.53
C PHE A 89 -8.09 -9.41 -3.71
N LEU A 90 -7.79 -10.51 -4.38
CA LEU A 90 -8.55 -11.04 -5.51
C LEU A 90 -9.53 -12.11 -5.00
N ILE A 91 -10.83 -11.83 -5.02
CA ILE A 91 -11.90 -12.70 -4.48
C ILE A 91 -12.47 -13.60 -5.57
N ASP A 92 -13.00 -12.98 -6.63
CA ASP A 92 -13.48 -13.65 -7.85
C ASP A 92 -12.96 -12.85 -9.07
N PRO A 93 -11.63 -12.89 -9.31
CA PRO A 93 -10.99 -11.97 -10.24
C PRO A 93 -11.18 -12.35 -11.70
N THR A 94 -11.35 -11.34 -12.55
CA THR A 94 -11.24 -11.45 -14.00
C THR A 94 -9.79 -11.69 -14.45
N LYS A 95 -9.59 -12.07 -15.71
CA LYS A 95 -8.23 -12.16 -16.31
C LYS A 95 -7.52 -10.80 -16.27
N GLU A 96 -8.24 -9.69 -16.51
CA GLU A 96 -7.70 -8.34 -16.48
C GLU A 96 -7.22 -7.97 -15.06
N MET A 97 -8.00 -8.29 -14.01
CA MET A 97 -7.61 -8.05 -12.62
C MET A 97 -6.32 -8.79 -12.23
N LYS A 98 -6.20 -10.07 -12.62
CA LYS A 98 -4.98 -10.87 -12.39
C LYS A 98 -3.77 -10.28 -13.11
N LYS A 99 -3.95 -9.85 -14.37
CA LYS A 99 -2.89 -9.20 -15.15
C LYS A 99 -2.41 -7.90 -14.50
N VAL A 100 -3.35 -7.03 -14.11
CA VAL A 100 -3.01 -5.74 -13.47
C VAL A 100 -2.32 -5.97 -12.12
N TYR A 101 -2.80 -6.94 -11.34
CA TYR A 101 -2.17 -7.31 -10.07
C TYR A 101 -0.69 -7.72 -10.26
N SER A 102 -0.41 -8.61 -11.22
CA SER A 102 0.97 -9.05 -11.48
C SER A 102 1.88 -7.92 -11.97
N ILE A 103 1.34 -6.95 -12.72
CA ILE A 103 2.10 -5.77 -13.16
C ILE A 103 2.46 -4.89 -11.95
N VAL A 104 1.52 -4.63 -11.04
CA VAL A 104 1.78 -3.83 -9.84
C VAL A 104 2.77 -4.54 -8.91
N GLU A 105 2.64 -5.86 -8.74
CA GLU A 105 3.57 -6.66 -7.95
C GLU A 105 5.00 -6.60 -8.52
N GLU A 106 5.14 -6.74 -9.83
CA GLU A 106 6.45 -6.64 -10.50
C GLU A 106 7.02 -5.21 -10.41
N ALA A 107 6.17 -4.19 -10.54
CA ALA A 107 6.60 -2.79 -10.36
C ALA A 107 7.16 -2.56 -8.95
N GLN A 108 6.51 -3.08 -7.89
CA GLN A 108 7.05 -2.99 -6.53
C GLN A 108 8.38 -3.73 -6.40
N LYS A 109 8.56 -4.91 -6.99
CA LYS A 109 9.83 -5.65 -7.00
C LYS A 109 10.95 -4.83 -7.64
N ARG A 110 10.68 -4.15 -8.75
CA ARG A 110 11.65 -3.26 -9.43
C ARG A 110 12.02 -2.06 -8.57
N ASN A 111 11.04 -1.42 -7.92
CA ASN A 111 11.33 -0.36 -6.97
C ASN A 111 12.27 -0.86 -5.87
N ILE A 112 11.97 -2.00 -5.22
CA ILE A 112 12.79 -2.59 -4.14
C ILE A 112 14.21 -2.88 -4.62
N GLN A 113 14.38 -3.49 -5.79
CA GLN A 113 15.70 -3.84 -6.37
C GLN A 113 16.56 -2.61 -6.67
N THR A 114 15.92 -1.47 -6.99
CA THR A 114 16.62 -0.21 -7.27
C THR A 114 17.12 0.47 -6.00
N VAL A 115 16.54 0.16 -4.83
CA VAL A 115 16.93 0.79 -3.56
C VAL A 115 18.35 0.36 -3.15
N LYS A 116 19.24 1.35 -3.11
CA LYS A 116 20.62 1.22 -2.59
C LYS A 116 21.06 2.52 -1.94
N GLN A 117 22.12 2.48 -1.12
CA GLN A 117 22.70 3.66 -0.48
C GLN A 117 23.05 4.72 -1.52
N GLY A 118 22.56 5.94 -1.34
CA GLY A 118 22.84 7.09 -2.19
C GLY A 118 22.00 7.15 -3.49
N VAL A 119 21.17 6.15 -3.79
CA VAL A 119 20.29 6.20 -4.97
C VAL A 119 19.30 7.37 -4.84
N SER A 120 19.03 8.04 -5.96
CA SER A 120 18.00 9.06 -6.01
C SER A 120 16.60 8.42 -5.81
N ALA A 121 15.79 9.01 -4.94
CA ALA A 121 14.39 8.60 -4.76
C ALA A 121 13.58 8.66 -6.08
N LYS A 122 13.95 9.57 -7.00
CA LYS A 122 13.40 9.65 -8.35
C LYS A 122 13.74 8.41 -9.19
N GLU A 123 14.94 7.85 -9.08
CA GLU A 123 15.32 6.62 -9.81
C GLU A 123 14.56 5.41 -9.28
N VAL A 124 14.31 5.35 -7.98
CA VAL A 124 13.46 4.31 -7.37
C VAL A 124 12.04 4.39 -7.92
N ASP A 125 11.43 5.58 -7.97
CA ASP A 125 10.11 5.79 -8.58
C ASP A 125 10.12 5.36 -10.04
N LYS A 126 11.11 5.83 -10.82
CA LYS A 126 11.22 5.58 -12.24
C LYS A 126 11.20 4.08 -12.59
N ALA A 127 11.86 3.24 -11.79
CA ALA A 127 11.97 1.80 -12.05
C ALA A 127 10.62 1.08 -12.10
N GLY A 128 9.73 1.35 -11.18
CA GLY A 128 8.37 0.79 -11.17
C GLY A 128 7.44 1.50 -12.15
N ARG A 129 7.53 2.83 -12.21
CA ARG A 129 6.70 3.67 -13.09
C ARG A 129 6.90 3.32 -14.56
N ASP A 130 8.13 3.25 -15.04
CA ASP A 130 8.43 2.91 -16.43
C ASP A 130 7.90 1.52 -16.80
N TYR A 131 7.95 0.58 -15.86
CA TYR A 131 7.39 -0.76 -16.07
C TYR A 131 5.86 -0.72 -16.20
N ILE A 132 5.16 0.04 -15.37
CA ILE A 132 3.70 0.23 -15.49
C ILE A 132 3.37 0.87 -16.85
N LEU A 133 4.08 1.93 -17.21
CA LEU A 133 3.89 2.63 -18.49
C LEU A 133 4.16 1.73 -19.71
N SER A 134 5.22 0.90 -19.67
CA SER A 134 5.55 -0.05 -20.75
C SER A 134 4.48 -1.14 -20.95
N ASN A 135 3.62 -1.36 -19.95
CA ASN A 135 2.46 -2.24 -20.05
C ASN A 135 1.17 -1.53 -20.47
N ASN A 136 1.25 -0.27 -20.94
CA ASN A 136 0.14 0.59 -21.36
C ASN A 136 -0.86 0.93 -20.23
N TYR A 137 -0.36 1.12 -19.01
CA TYR A 137 -1.13 1.63 -17.88
C TYR A 137 -0.52 2.92 -17.35
N GLU A 138 -1.33 3.75 -16.70
CA GLU A 138 -0.88 4.96 -16.03
C GLU A 138 -0.56 4.69 -14.56
N PHE A 139 0.40 5.45 -14.01
CA PHE A 139 0.70 5.50 -12.58
C PHE A 139 0.60 6.95 -12.09
N ILE A 140 -0.47 7.27 -11.36
CA ILE A 140 -0.95 8.63 -11.14
C ILE A 140 -0.46 9.30 -9.86
N HIS A 141 0.21 8.57 -8.95
CA HIS A 141 0.75 9.13 -7.70
C HIS A 141 2.24 8.82 -7.52
N SER A 142 2.85 9.27 -6.44
CA SER A 142 4.23 8.94 -6.06
C SER A 142 4.34 7.47 -5.67
N THR A 143 5.51 6.88 -5.89
CA THR A 143 5.78 5.47 -5.50
C THR A 143 5.85 5.29 -3.99
N GLY A 144 6.03 6.36 -3.22
CA GLY A 144 6.06 6.25 -1.77
C GLY A 144 6.49 7.53 -1.06
N HIS A 145 6.52 7.43 0.26
CA HIS A 145 6.83 8.54 1.18
C HIS A 145 7.48 8.02 2.46
N GLY A 146 8.11 8.91 3.21
CA GLY A 146 8.63 8.61 4.54
C GLY A 146 7.50 8.35 5.54
N VAL A 147 7.72 7.38 6.44
CA VAL A 147 6.81 7.00 7.52
C VAL A 147 7.52 7.09 8.86
N GLY A 148 6.88 7.71 9.83
CA GLY A 148 7.47 7.88 11.16
C GLY A 148 6.53 8.59 12.12
N LEU A 149 6.94 9.73 12.67
CA LEU A 149 6.09 10.62 13.48
C LEU A 149 5.09 11.39 12.61
N ILE A 150 5.33 11.44 11.32
CA ILE A 150 4.46 12.05 10.31
C ILE A 150 4.13 10.95 9.30
N ASP A 151 2.85 10.80 8.95
CA ASP A 151 2.38 9.74 8.04
C ASP A 151 2.95 9.91 6.62
N HIS A 152 3.05 11.14 6.12
CA HIS A 152 3.57 11.44 4.78
C HIS A 152 4.81 12.36 4.87
N GLY A 153 5.91 11.83 5.46
CA GLY A 153 7.16 12.53 5.66
C GLY A 153 8.17 12.38 4.50
N TYR A 154 9.42 12.76 4.79
CA TYR A 154 10.56 12.52 3.91
C TYR A 154 11.22 11.16 4.23
N PRO A 155 11.84 10.48 3.19
CA PRO A 155 11.96 10.92 1.81
C PRO A 155 10.65 10.81 1.04
N ARG A 156 10.42 11.64 0.03
CA ARG A 156 9.39 11.44 -0.97
C ARG A 156 9.98 10.60 -2.11
N ILE A 157 9.27 9.56 -2.54
CA ILE A 157 9.70 8.69 -3.64
C ILE A 157 8.75 8.91 -4.82
N GLY A 158 9.13 9.78 -5.73
CA GLY A 158 8.29 10.22 -6.83
C GLY A 158 9.06 10.90 -7.96
N PRO A 159 8.40 11.22 -9.08
CA PRO A 159 9.07 11.72 -10.29
C PRO A 159 9.76 13.09 -10.11
N ARG A 160 9.37 13.85 -9.08
CA ARG A 160 9.94 15.19 -8.77
C ARG A 160 10.83 15.19 -7.54
N SER A 161 11.16 14.01 -6.98
CA SER A 161 12.02 13.88 -5.80
C SER A 161 13.44 14.36 -6.07
N LYS A 162 14.02 15.00 -5.07
CA LYS A 162 15.41 15.49 -5.09
C LYS A 162 16.30 14.78 -4.06
N GLU A 163 15.72 13.95 -3.20
CA GLU A 163 16.38 13.25 -2.11
C GLU A 163 17.15 12.03 -2.62
N ASN A 164 18.28 11.77 -1.95
CA ASN A 164 18.99 10.48 -2.07
C ASN A 164 18.72 9.64 -0.84
N LEU A 165 18.47 8.34 -1.04
CA LEU A 165 18.17 7.43 0.05
C LEU A 165 19.41 7.11 0.89
N LYS A 166 19.24 7.15 2.23
CA LYS A 166 20.32 6.95 3.23
C LYS A 166 19.89 5.90 4.24
N ASN A 167 20.88 5.20 4.83
CA ASN A 167 20.63 4.28 5.93
C ASN A 167 19.86 4.98 7.08
N GLY A 168 18.92 4.27 7.70
CA GLY A 168 18.04 4.77 8.73
C GLY A 168 16.72 5.37 8.21
N MET A 169 16.61 5.73 6.94
CA MET A 169 15.35 6.19 6.36
C MET A 169 14.30 5.08 6.36
N VAL A 170 13.07 5.42 6.75
CA VAL A 170 11.91 4.53 6.70
C VAL A 170 10.90 5.12 5.72
N PHE A 171 10.41 4.31 4.79
CA PHE A 171 9.54 4.78 3.71
C PHE A 171 8.65 3.65 3.18
N THR A 172 7.58 4.03 2.47
CA THR A 172 6.71 3.11 1.73
C THR A 172 7.19 2.90 0.30
N LEU A 173 6.81 1.77 -0.30
CA LEU A 173 6.81 1.54 -1.74
C LEU A 173 5.46 0.97 -2.12
N GLU A 174 4.66 1.77 -2.85
CA GLU A 174 3.23 1.58 -3.05
C GLU A 174 2.76 1.77 -4.51
N PRO A 175 3.41 1.16 -5.51
CA PRO A 175 2.91 1.30 -6.87
C PRO A 175 1.46 0.86 -6.99
N GLY A 176 0.71 1.52 -7.87
CA GLY A 176 -0.69 1.21 -8.11
C GLY A 176 -1.14 1.52 -9.53
N ILE A 177 -2.17 0.82 -9.99
CA ILE A 177 -2.88 1.03 -11.25
C ILE A 177 -4.36 1.16 -10.94
N TYR A 178 -5.00 2.21 -11.45
CA TYR A 178 -6.40 2.51 -11.20
C TYR A 178 -7.12 2.70 -12.53
N LEU A 179 -8.04 1.79 -12.84
CA LEU A 179 -8.83 1.84 -14.07
C LEU A 179 -10.18 2.49 -13.79
N PRO A 180 -10.42 3.73 -14.24
CA PRO A 180 -11.62 4.49 -13.90
C PRO A 180 -12.92 3.70 -14.12
N ASN A 181 -13.80 3.70 -13.11
CA ASN A 181 -15.07 2.97 -13.10
C ASN A 181 -14.98 1.44 -13.21
N LYS A 182 -13.77 0.86 -13.18
CA LYS A 182 -13.56 -0.59 -13.22
C LYS A 182 -13.06 -1.11 -11.87
N PHE A 183 -11.76 -0.91 -11.60
CA PHE A 183 -11.10 -1.34 -10.36
C PHE A 183 -9.71 -0.71 -10.25
N GLY A 184 -9.11 -0.84 -9.07
CA GLY A 184 -7.71 -0.49 -8.83
C GLY A 184 -6.96 -1.61 -8.14
N VAL A 185 -5.63 -1.53 -8.21
CA VAL A 185 -4.68 -2.39 -7.52
C VAL A 185 -3.60 -1.51 -6.91
N ARG A 186 -3.31 -1.68 -5.61
CA ARG A 186 -2.15 -1.11 -4.91
C ARG A 186 -1.54 -2.18 -4.02
N ILE A 187 -0.22 -2.25 -4.01
CA ILE A 187 0.56 -3.11 -3.10
C ILE A 187 1.60 -2.22 -2.44
N GLU A 188 1.52 -2.12 -1.12
CA GLU A 188 2.36 -1.24 -0.32
C GLU A 188 2.95 -1.95 0.88
N ASP A 189 4.23 -1.71 1.10
CA ASP A 189 4.93 -2.11 2.31
C ASP A 189 5.81 -0.98 2.83
N VAL A 190 6.05 -1.01 4.16
CA VAL A 190 7.04 -0.16 4.82
C VAL A 190 8.41 -0.83 4.78
N PHE A 191 9.41 -0.07 4.38
CA PHE A 191 10.82 -0.48 4.34
C PHE A 191 11.67 0.40 5.23
N VAL A 192 12.75 -0.17 5.75
CA VAL A 192 13.86 0.58 6.35
C VAL A 192 15.10 0.40 5.51
N MET A 193 15.81 1.50 5.23
CA MET A 193 17.12 1.46 4.60
C MET A 193 18.15 0.97 5.60
N LYS A 194 18.69 -0.22 5.42
CA LYS A 194 19.66 -0.85 6.33
C LYS A 194 20.76 -1.57 5.54
N HIS A 195 22.03 -1.30 5.90
CA HIS A 195 23.19 -1.87 5.22
C HIS A 195 23.15 -1.67 3.69
N GLY A 196 22.72 -0.49 3.25
CA GLY A 196 22.63 -0.12 1.85
C GLY A 196 21.48 -0.75 1.06
N LYS A 197 20.53 -1.42 1.72
CA LYS A 197 19.41 -2.12 1.07
C LYS A 197 18.07 -1.79 1.73
N ALA A 198 16.96 -1.95 0.98
CA ALA A 198 15.63 -1.93 1.54
C ALA A 198 15.34 -3.24 2.30
N VAL A 199 15.03 -3.11 3.58
CA VAL A 199 14.58 -4.23 4.43
C VAL A 199 13.11 -4.01 4.77
N ARG A 200 12.25 -4.94 4.38
CA ARG A 200 10.79 -4.88 4.66
C ARG A 200 10.54 -5.05 6.16
N LEU A 201 9.71 -4.20 6.75
CA LEU A 201 9.31 -4.25 8.15
C LEU A 201 8.10 -5.14 8.40
#